data_8579e5639a6210588a9fd55eef730f55
#
_entry.id   8579e5639a6210588a9fd55eef730f55
#
_cell.length_a   1.000
_cell.length_b   1.000
_cell.length_c   1.000
_cell.angle_alpha   90.00
_cell.angle_beta   90.00
_cell.angle_gamma   90.00
#
_symmetry.space_group_name_H-M   'P 1'
#
loop_
_entity.id
_entity.type
_entity.pdbx_description
1 polymer ?
#
loop_
_entity_poly.entity_id
_entity_poly.type
_entity_poly.pdbx_seq_one_letter_code
_entity_poly.pdbx_strand_id
1 'polypeptide(L)'
;MAIAPHIKEMMNSKGSSVIRRMFEEGALLKKEFGADKVYDFSIGNPDLEPPEELKAAIVALAQQKETGCHGYMPNAGYLETRQAMGRKVGAEQGMTVDGRFVVMACGAAGALNCLFKALLAPGDEVVVPAPFFAEYRHYVGNYGGLLVPVPCREDFSLDLDAIGRALSPKTAAVLVNSPNNPSGKVYSRQEMEGLAQVLERHGQVSGRVPYLVCDEPYRDIVYDGTEVSPVFPLYRNSVVVSSFAKNLSLPGERIGYIAVNPSCQEAEELVAACIFTTRILGFVNAPSFFQRVVARSWSVPVDYSSYLSRRNQLMAVLDGAGIRYFRPEGAFYLFCQVPEPGGEAIRRLEETGNSTDMEFCDHLKGYRVLCAPGSGFGCAGWFRMAYCTSEATIRNCSDALRQAVVDWKK
;
A
#
# COMPACT_ATOMS: atom_id res chain seq x y z
N MET A 1 -18.24 -28.18 11.21
CA MET A 1 -18.24 -26.83 10.59
C MET A 1 -17.39 -26.88 9.33
N ALA A 2 -17.87 -26.37 8.19
CA ALA A 2 -17.17 -26.49 6.90
C ALA A 2 -16.00 -25.48 6.69
N ILE A 3 -15.92 -24.44 7.51
CA ILE A 3 -14.90 -23.38 7.40
C ILE A 3 -14.10 -23.31 8.71
N ALA A 4 -12.77 -23.17 8.60
CA ALA A 4 -11.89 -23.05 9.75
C ALA A 4 -12.33 -21.86 10.65
N PRO A 5 -12.40 -22.04 11.99
CA PRO A 5 -12.94 -21.03 12.91
C PRO A 5 -12.26 -19.66 12.78
N HIS A 6 -10.93 -19.63 12.69
CA HIS A 6 -10.16 -18.38 12.54
C HIS A 6 -10.48 -17.63 11.23
N ILE A 7 -10.73 -18.35 10.12
CA ILE A 7 -11.13 -17.71 8.85
C ILE A 7 -12.52 -17.09 9.00
N LYS A 8 -13.45 -17.78 9.68
CA LYS A 8 -14.78 -17.24 9.94
C LYS A 8 -14.72 -16.00 10.83
N GLU A 9 -13.84 -15.98 11.82
CA GLU A 9 -13.59 -14.83 12.68
C GLU A 9 -13.02 -13.65 11.87
N MET A 10 -11.99 -13.90 11.04
CA MET A 10 -11.40 -12.89 10.17
C MET A 10 -12.41 -12.31 9.17
N MET A 11 -13.27 -13.14 8.57
CA MET A 11 -14.33 -12.68 7.64
C MET A 11 -15.35 -11.78 8.35
N ASN A 12 -15.61 -12.01 9.64
CA ASN A 12 -16.56 -11.25 10.44
C ASN A 12 -15.92 -10.08 11.20
N SER A 13 -14.59 -9.95 11.18
CA SER A 13 -13.89 -8.87 11.87
C SER A 13 -14.25 -7.52 11.26
N LYS A 14 -14.61 -6.54 12.14
CA LYS A 14 -15.06 -5.21 11.72
C LYS A 14 -14.01 -4.47 10.85
N GLY A 15 -12.73 -4.78 10.95
CA GLY A 15 -11.66 -4.05 10.24
C GLY A 15 -11.42 -4.48 8.80
N SER A 16 -11.33 -5.80 8.50
CA SER A 16 -10.98 -6.27 7.14
C SER A 16 -12.16 -6.33 6.18
N SER A 17 -13.39 -6.48 6.73
CA SER A 17 -14.60 -6.57 5.91
C SER A 17 -15.14 -5.22 5.44
N VAL A 18 -14.74 -4.10 6.09
CA VAL A 18 -15.35 -2.77 5.82
C VAL A 18 -14.98 -2.24 4.42
N ILE A 19 -13.70 -2.28 4.04
CA ILE A 19 -13.27 -1.78 2.73
C ILE A 19 -13.89 -2.61 1.61
N ARG A 20 -13.94 -3.94 1.77
CA ARG A 20 -14.58 -4.83 0.80
C ARG A 20 -16.09 -4.60 0.73
N ARG A 21 -16.75 -4.46 1.88
CA ARG A 21 -18.19 -4.16 1.95
C ARG A 21 -18.51 -2.83 1.27
N MET A 22 -17.70 -1.78 1.46
CA MET A 22 -17.84 -0.50 0.77
C MET A 22 -17.79 -0.67 -0.76
N PHE A 23 -16.93 -1.55 -1.24
CA PHE A 23 -16.85 -1.87 -2.68
C PHE A 23 -18.13 -2.55 -3.19
N GLU A 24 -18.62 -3.57 -2.49
CA GLU A 24 -19.82 -4.31 -2.85
C GLU A 24 -21.08 -3.41 -2.79
N GLU A 25 -21.20 -2.60 -1.74
CA GLU A 25 -22.27 -1.60 -1.59
C GLU A 25 -22.18 -0.51 -2.68
N GLY A 26 -20.97 -0.07 -3.03
CA GLY A 26 -20.75 0.89 -4.12
C GLY A 26 -21.27 0.38 -5.46
N ALA A 27 -21.05 -0.91 -5.76
CA ALA A 27 -21.57 -1.53 -6.97
C ALA A 27 -23.11 -1.56 -6.97
N LEU A 28 -23.75 -1.82 -5.82
CA LEU A 28 -25.20 -1.80 -5.68
C LEU A 28 -25.77 -0.38 -5.85
N LEU A 29 -25.18 0.62 -5.22
CA LEU A 29 -25.60 2.02 -5.36
C LEU A 29 -25.46 2.52 -6.80
N LYS A 30 -24.36 2.17 -7.50
CA LYS A 30 -24.19 2.50 -8.92
C LYS A 30 -25.26 1.85 -9.81
N LYS A 31 -25.69 0.65 -9.47
CA LYS A 31 -26.78 -0.04 -10.19
C LYS A 31 -28.14 0.60 -9.94
N GLU A 32 -28.38 1.08 -8.72
CA GLU A 32 -29.66 1.69 -8.30
C GLU A 32 -29.81 3.13 -8.82
N PHE A 33 -28.78 3.96 -8.61
CA PHE A 33 -28.87 5.41 -8.88
C PHE A 33 -28.21 5.86 -10.18
N GLY A 34 -27.43 5.00 -10.84
CA GLY A 34 -26.58 5.34 -11.97
C GLY A 34 -25.15 5.67 -11.54
N ALA A 35 -24.16 5.24 -12.32
CA ALA A 35 -22.74 5.38 -11.98
C ALA A 35 -22.30 6.85 -11.88
N ASP A 36 -22.92 7.76 -12.62
CA ASP A 36 -22.68 9.19 -12.66
C ASP A 36 -23.19 9.94 -11.40
N LYS A 37 -24.04 9.29 -10.61
CA LYS A 37 -24.64 9.84 -9.39
C LYS A 37 -24.06 9.25 -8.11
N VAL A 38 -23.06 8.39 -8.18
CA VAL A 38 -22.36 7.79 -7.05
C VAL A 38 -20.90 8.23 -7.05
N TYR A 39 -20.49 8.92 -6.02
CA TYR A 39 -19.17 9.50 -5.87
C TYR A 39 -18.27 8.55 -5.09
N ASP A 40 -17.59 7.66 -5.81
CA ASP A 40 -16.84 6.55 -5.22
C ASP A 40 -15.36 6.90 -5.08
N PHE A 41 -14.93 7.16 -3.84
CA PHE A 41 -13.56 7.39 -3.43
C PHE A 41 -13.00 6.26 -2.55
N SER A 42 -13.70 5.11 -2.48
CA SER A 42 -13.34 4.02 -1.58
C SER A 42 -12.15 3.20 -2.06
N ILE A 43 -11.91 3.12 -3.39
CA ILE A 43 -10.95 2.21 -4.01
C ILE A 43 -9.78 2.97 -4.62
N GLY A 44 -8.57 2.52 -4.29
CA GLY A 44 -7.33 2.98 -4.93
C GLY A 44 -6.97 2.15 -6.17
N ASN A 45 -7.82 2.17 -7.19
CA ASN A 45 -7.51 1.54 -8.46
C ASN A 45 -7.06 2.61 -9.47
N PRO A 46 -5.83 2.54 -10.01
CA PRO A 46 -5.38 3.47 -11.04
C PRO A 46 -6.36 3.50 -12.21
N ASP A 47 -6.68 4.68 -12.69
CA ASP A 47 -7.55 4.90 -13.83
C ASP A 47 -6.80 5.50 -15.04
N LEU A 48 -5.51 5.78 -14.88
CA LEU A 48 -4.65 6.10 -16.00
C LEU A 48 -4.40 4.85 -16.83
N GLU A 49 -4.44 5.01 -18.14
CA GLU A 49 -4.05 3.94 -19.06
C GLU A 49 -2.53 3.70 -19.01
N PRO A 50 -2.07 2.46 -19.23
CA PRO A 50 -0.65 2.19 -19.40
C PRO A 50 -0.06 3.04 -20.53
N PRO A 51 1.22 3.48 -20.41
CA PRO A 51 1.90 4.24 -21.47
C PRO A 51 1.88 3.54 -22.82
N GLU A 52 1.87 4.31 -23.91
CA GLU A 52 1.82 3.76 -25.27
C GLU A 52 3.04 2.89 -25.60
N GLU A 53 4.22 3.23 -25.08
CA GLU A 53 5.43 2.42 -25.23
C GLU A 53 5.31 1.05 -24.56
N LEU A 54 4.60 0.99 -23.43
CA LEU A 54 4.31 -0.28 -22.76
C LEU A 54 3.28 -1.08 -23.56
N LYS A 55 2.24 -0.46 -24.10
CA LYS A 55 1.27 -1.13 -25.00
C LYS A 55 1.98 -1.68 -26.25
N ALA A 56 2.89 -0.90 -26.83
CA ALA A 56 3.72 -1.35 -27.96
C ALA A 56 4.60 -2.56 -27.59
N ALA A 57 5.20 -2.56 -26.41
CA ALA A 57 5.97 -3.70 -25.91
C ALA A 57 5.12 -4.97 -25.73
N ILE A 58 3.87 -4.83 -25.24
CA ILE A 58 2.91 -5.94 -25.13
C ILE A 58 2.63 -6.53 -26.51
N VAL A 59 2.28 -5.69 -27.50
CA VAL A 59 2.00 -6.13 -28.87
C VAL A 59 3.20 -6.82 -29.50
N ALA A 60 4.39 -6.22 -29.39
CA ALA A 60 5.62 -6.78 -29.94
C ALA A 60 5.97 -8.14 -29.32
N LEU A 61 5.78 -8.32 -28.00
CA LEU A 61 6.00 -9.59 -27.33
C LEU A 61 4.96 -10.64 -27.71
N ALA A 62 3.68 -10.26 -27.83
CA ALA A 62 2.62 -11.18 -28.23
C ALA A 62 2.79 -11.72 -29.65
N GLN A 63 3.46 -10.96 -30.54
CA GLN A 63 3.77 -11.37 -31.91
C GLN A 63 5.03 -12.22 -32.04
N GLN A 64 5.85 -12.35 -30.99
CA GLN A 64 7.05 -13.16 -31.03
C GLN A 64 6.72 -14.65 -31.12
N LYS A 65 7.38 -15.33 -32.05
CA LYS A 65 7.27 -16.80 -32.28
C LYS A 65 8.33 -17.56 -31.48
N GLU A 66 8.64 -17.14 -30.27
CA GLU A 66 9.63 -17.78 -29.43
C GLU A 66 9.03 -19.04 -28.76
N THR A 67 9.69 -20.19 -28.99
CA THR A 67 9.28 -21.46 -28.38
C THR A 67 9.49 -21.39 -26.85
N GLY A 68 8.49 -21.81 -26.08
CA GLY A 68 8.60 -21.86 -24.62
C GLY A 68 8.38 -20.53 -23.88
N CYS A 69 7.96 -19.45 -24.57
CA CYS A 69 7.73 -18.15 -23.94
C CYS A 69 6.64 -18.15 -22.84
N HIS A 70 5.77 -19.18 -22.83
CA HIS A 70 4.75 -19.40 -21.80
C HIS A 70 5.11 -20.53 -20.83
N GLY A 71 6.32 -21.08 -20.93
CA GLY A 71 6.79 -22.18 -20.07
C GLY A 71 7.19 -21.74 -18.69
N TYR A 72 7.39 -22.73 -17.81
CA TYR A 72 7.98 -22.47 -16.50
C TYR A 72 9.43 -21.95 -16.65
N MET A 73 9.82 -21.12 -15.69
CA MET A 73 11.15 -20.53 -15.57
C MET A 73 11.72 -20.78 -14.18
N PRO A 74 12.98 -20.39 -13.88
CA PRO A 74 13.47 -20.37 -12.50
C PRO A 74 12.52 -19.63 -11.56
N ASN A 75 12.30 -20.14 -10.36
CA ASN A 75 11.31 -19.57 -9.43
C ASN A 75 11.60 -18.10 -9.03
N ALA A 76 12.86 -17.67 -9.15
CA ALA A 76 13.24 -16.26 -9.00
C ALA A 76 12.72 -15.33 -10.12
N GLY A 77 12.30 -15.88 -11.25
CA GLY A 77 11.98 -15.17 -12.48
C GLY A 77 13.10 -15.19 -13.50
N TYR A 78 12.83 -14.67 -14.69
CA TYR A 78 13.83 -14.58 -15.77
C TYR A 78 15.03 -13.73 -15.33
N LEU A 79 16.24 -14.18 -15.68
CA LEU A 79 17.48 -13.48 -15.31
C LEU A 79 17.51 -12.05 -15.89
N GLU A 80 17.13 -11.91 -17.16
CA GLU A 80 17.07 -10.61 -17.83
C GLU A 80 16.11 -9.62 -17.13
N THR A 81 14.95 -10.11 -16.65
CA THR A 81 13.99 -9.31 -15.90
C THR A 81 14.55 -8.90 -14.54
N ARG A 82 15.15 -9.85 -13.82
CA ARG A 82 15.80 -9.57 -12.53
C ARG A 82 16.94 -8.56 -12.66
N GLN A 83 17.73 -8.64 -13.73
CA GLN A 83 18.78 -7.67 -14.04
C GLN A 83 18.20 -6.28 -14.36
N ALA A 84 17.10 -6.22 -15.10
CA ALA A 84 16.40 -4.96 -15.36
C ALA A 84 15.87 -4.34 -14.05
N MET A 85 15.29 -5.16 -13.16
CA MET A 85 14.84 -4.70 -11.83
C MET A 85 16.00 -4.31 -10.93
N GLY A 86 17.14 -5.02 -11.01
CA GLY A 86 18.36 -4.63 -10.31
C GLY A 86 18.83 -3.22 -10.72
N ARG A 87 18.79 -2.90 -12.03
CA ARG A 87 19.09 -1.53 -12.52
C ARG A 87 18.08 -0.50 -12.01
N LYS A 88 16.76 -0.81 -12.02
CA LYS A 88 15.72 0.07 -11.48
C LYS A 88 15.98 0.36 -10.01
N VAL A 89 16.07 -0.68 -9.20
CA VAL A 89 16.31 -0.54 -7.75
C VAL A 89 17.63 0.15 -7.47
N GLY A 90 18.68 -0.18 -8.25
CA GLY A 90 19.98 0.48 -8.13
C GLY A 90 19.92 2.00 -8.35
N ALA A 91 19.18 2.43 -9.36
CA ALA A 91 18.94 3.85 -9.63
C ALA A 91 18.17 4.54 -8.48
N GLU A 92 17.13 3.87 -7.96
CA GLU A 92 16.28 4.38 -6.86
C GLU A 92 17.01 4.43 -5.52
N GLN A 93 17.92 3.49 -5.28
CA GLN A 93 18.67 3.37 -4.03
C GLN A 93 20.05 4.03 -4.07
N GLY A 94 20.46 4.58 -5.21
CA GLY A 94 21.76 5.23 -5.37
C GLY A 94 22.97 4.30 -5.22
N MET A 95 22.81 3.01 -5.54
CA MET A 95 23.87 2.00 -5.44
C MET A 95 23.69 0.89 -6.49
N THR A 96 24.73 0.11 -6.73
CA THR A 96 24.62 -1.05 -7.65
C THR A 96 23.86 -2.19 -6.98
N VAL A 97 22.79 -2.66 -7.64
CA VAL A 97 22.02 -3.85 -7.23
C VAL A 97 22.07 -4.88 -8.35
N ASP A 98 22.71 -6.02 -8.11
CA ASP A 98 22.74 -7.14 -9.05
C ASP A 98 21.39 -7.86 -9.06
N GLY A 99 20.95 -8.33 -10.24
CA GLY A 99 19.71 -9.09 -10.39
C GLY A 99 19.61 -10.35 -9.54
N ARG A 100 20.74 -10.89 -9.03
CA ARG A 100 20.73 -12.03 -8.09
C ARG A 100 20.05 -11.71 -6.77
N PHE A 101 20.00 -10.41 -6.36
CA PHE A 101 19.31 -9.93 -5.16
C PHE A 101 17.85 -9.58 -5.40
N VAL A 102 17.31 -9.90 -6.57
CA VAL A 102 15.92 -9.63 -6.95
C VAL A 102 15.17 -10.95 -7.18
N VAL A 103 13.95 -11.03 -6.65
CA VAL A 103 12.98 -12.11 -6.89
C VAL A 103 11.70 -11.51 -7.46
N MET A 104 11.27 -11.98 -8.63
CA MET A 104 10.01 -11.57 -9.25
C MET A 104 8.84 -12.21 -8.51
N ALA A 105 7.76 -11.45 -8.32
CA ALA A 105 6.62 -11.84 -7.50
C ALA A 105 5.27 -11.48 -8.13
N CYS A 106 4.20 -12.09 -7.64
CA CYS A 106 2.81 -11.82 -8.05
C CYS A 106 2.28 -10.53 -7.42
N GLY A 107 2.83 -9.37 -7.83
CA GLY A 107 2.57 -8.07 -7.24
C GLY A 107 3.20 -7.91 -5.86
N ALA A 108 3.11 -6.71 -5.28
CA ALA A 108 3.66 -6.43 -3.95
C ALA A 108 3.01 -7.29 -2.84
N ALA A 109 1.71 -7.59 -2.95
CA ALA A 109 1.02 -8.46 -2.00
C ALA A 109 1.60 -9.88 -1.98
N GLY A 110 1.84 -10.48 -3.15
CA GLY A 110 2.50 -11.78 -3.27
C GLY A 110 3.94 -11.72 -2.76
N ALA A 111 4.66 -10.65 -3.06
CA ALA A 111 6.01 -10.41 -2.58
C ALA A 111 6.09 -10.36 -1.05
N LEU A 112 5.22 -9.58 -0.39
CA LEU A 112 5.15 -9.49 1.08
C LEU A 112 4.80 -10.84 1.72
N ASN A 113 3.85 -11.61 1.13
CA ASN A 113 3.53 -12.94 1.63
C ASN A 113 4.72 -13.90 1.51
N CYS A 114 5.48 -13.88 0.40
CA CYS A 114 6.70 -14.69 0.26
C CYS A 114 7.76 -14.27 1.29
N LEU A 115 7.98 -12.97 1.44
CA LEU A 115 8.96 -12.42 2.38
C LEU A 115 8.61 -12.75 3.83
N PHE A 116 7.37 -12.53 4.26
CA PHE A 116 6.96 -12.84 5.63
C PHE A 116 6.93 -14.33 5.91
N LYS A 117 6.62 -15.17 4.92
CA LYS A 117 6.79 -16.63 5.05
C LYS A 117 8.24 -17.04 5.29
N ALA A 118 9.19 -16.29 4.71
CA ALA A 118 10.62 -16.53 4.90
C ALA A 118 11.14 -15.99 6.24
N LEU A 119 10.61 -14.87 6.73
CA LEU A 119 11.13 -14.14 7.89
C LEU A 119 10.49 -14.53 9.23
N LEU A 120 9.21 -14.96 9.23
CA LEU A 120 8.43 -15.07 10.46
C LEU A 120 8.31 -16.51 10.96
N ALA A 121 8.61 -16.67 12.23
CA ALA A 121 8.15 -17.80 13.04
C ALA A 121 6.85 -17.43 13.79
N PRO A 122 6.04 -18.41 14.22
CA PRO A 122 4.86 -18.13 15.04
C PRO A 122 5.23 -17.35 16.32
N GLY A 123 4.54 -16.23 16.54
CA GLY A 123 4.77 -15.31 17.65
C GLY A 123 5.80 -14.21 17.39
N ASP A 124 6.45 -14.21 16.23
CA ASP A 124 7.29 -13.08 15.81
C ASP A 124 6.44 -11.82 15.53
N GLU A 125 7.04 -10.66 15.74
CA GLU A 125 6.39 -9.38 15.64
C GLU A 125 6.86 -8.60 14.41
N VAL A 126 5.91 -7.92 13.74
CA VAL A 126 6.17 -6.93 12.71
C VAL A 126 5.61 -5.59 13.19
N VAL A 127 6.49 -4.65 13.49
CA VAL A 127 6.11 -3.29 13.88
C VAL A 127 5.75 -2.49 12.63
N VAL A 128 4.65 -1.74 12.68
CA VAL A 128 4.18 -0.91 11.56
C VAL A 128 3.71 0.46 12.05
N PRO A 129 4.19 1.57 11.45
CA PRO A 129 3.62 2.89 11.70
C PRO A 129 2.15 2.97 11.27
N ALA A 130 1.27 3.50 12.10
CA ALA A 130 -0.14 3.71 11.82
C ALA A 130 -0.40 5.19 11.46
N PRO A 131 -1.19 5.47 10.40
CA PRO A 131 -2.01 4.53 9.63
C PRO A 131 -1.22 3.67 8.64
N PHE A 132 -1.71 2.45 8.38
CA PHE A 132 -1.06 1.47 7.52
C PHE A 132 -2.07 0.76 6.62
N PHE A 133 -1.60 0.15 5.53
CA PHE A 133 -2.45 -0.62 4.63
C PHE A 133 -3.07 -1.85 5.33
N ALA A 134 -4.39 -1.92 5.36
CA ALA A 134 -5.17 -2.87 6.18
C ALA A 134 -4.76 -4.34 6.01
N GLU A 135 -4.39 -4.75 4.78
CA GLU A 135 -4.06 -6.14 4.46
C GLU A 135 -2.77 -6.64 5.12
N TYR A 136 -1.90 -5.75 5.64
CA TYR A 136 -0.69 -6.18 6.36
C TYR A 136 -1.00 -7.07 7.56
N ARG A 137 -2.16 -6.88 8.24
CA ARG A 137 -2.62 -7.75 9.32
C ARG A 137 -2.73 -9.20 8.87
N HIS A 138 -3.25 -9.39 7.66
CA HIS A 138 -3.44 -10.72 7.09
C HIS A 138 -2.10 -11.30 6.62
N TYR A 139 -1.26 -10.50 5.94
CA TYR A 139 0.02 -10.98 5.42
C TYR A 139 0.96 -11.45 6.55
N VAL A 140 0.96 -10.75 7.68
CA VAL A 140 1.72 -11.14 8.88
C VAL A 140 1.04 -12.31 9.60
N GLY A 141 -0.28 -12.22 9.83
CA GLY A 141 -1.07 -13.22 10.53
C GLY A 141 -1.11 -14.59 9.84
N ASN A 142 -1.00 -14.65 8.50
CA ASN A 142 -0.97 -15.90 7.73
C ASN A 142 0.14 -16.87 8.18
N TYR A 143 1.18 -16.36 8.83
CA TYR A 143 2.34 -17.13 9.27
C TYR A 143 2.49 -17.17 10.80
N GLY A 144 1.43 -16.82 11.52
CA GLY A 144 1.42 -16.78 12.98
C GLY A 144 2.18 -15.60 13.59
N GLY A 145 2.55 -14.62 12.75
CA GLY A 145 3.15 -13.36 13.20
C GLY A 145 2.12 -12.42 13.80
N LEU A 146 2.58 -11.46 14.59
CA LEU A 146 1.79 -10.43 15.24
C LEU A 146 2.13 -9.07 14.61
N LEU A 147 1.13 -8.38 14.05
CA LEU A 147 1.31 -6.99 13.62
C LEU A 147 1.19 -6.07 14.83
N VAL A 148 2.22 -5.23 15.06
CA VAL A 148 2.30 -4.29 16.18
C VAL A 148 2.19 -2.85 15.63
N PRO A 149 0.97 -2.26 15.61
CA PRO A 149 0.79 -0.88 15.16
C PRO A 149 1.38 0.12 16.15
N VAL A 150 2.10 1.11 15.64
CA VAL A 150 2.63 2.23 16.41
C VAL A 150 2.07 3.53 15.83
N PRO A 151 1.36 4.36 16.59
CA PRO A 151 0.85 5.64 16.10
C PRO A 151 1.99 6.52 15.57
N CYS A 152 1.78 7.14 14.42
CA CYS A 152 2.58 8.26 13.94
C CYS A 152 2.25 9.54 14.72
N ARG A 153 3.04 10.60 14.51
CA ARG A 153 2.74 11.95 15.00
C ARG A 153 1.51 12.53 14.28
N GLU A 154 1.03 13.68 14.72
CA GLU A 154 -0.17 14.33 14.15
C GLU A 154 -0.04 14.66 12.65
N ASP A 155 1.17 14.92 12.17
CA ASP A 155 1.51 15.17 10.77
C ASP A 155 1.85 13.87 9.99
N PHE A 156 1.55 12.73 10.56
CA PHE A 156 1.89 11.40 10.06
C PHE A 156 3.39 11.13 9.89
N SER A 157 4.26 11.95 10.47
CA SER A 157 5.69 11.64 10.58
C SER A 157 5.94 10.49 11.57
N LEU A 158 7.08 9.80 11.43
CA LEU A 158 7.43 8.68 12.30
C LEU A 158 7.67 9.15 13.73
N ASP A 159 7.00 8.54 14.70
CA ASP A 159 7.37 8.66 16.12
C ASP A 159 8.45 7.61 16.44
N LEU A 160 9.70 8.02 16.26
CA LEU A 160 10.86 7.14 16.45
C LEU A 160 11.00 6.63 17.89
N ASP A 161 10.58 7.41 18.88
CA ASP A 161 10.60 7.01 20.28
C ASP A 161 9.51 5.95 20.56
N ALA A 162 8.31 6.15 20.01
CA ALA A 162 7.24 5.17 20.12
C ALA A 162 7.61 3.84 19.40
N ILE A 163 8.20 3.94 18.20
CA ILE A 163 8.71 2.76 17.49
C ILE A 163 9.76 2.05 18.35
N GLY A 164 10.75 2.79 18.89
CA GLY A 164 11.79 2.22 19.74
C GLY A 164 11.24 1.48 20.98
N ARG A 165 10.18 2.00 21.60
CA ARG A 165 9.50 1.35 22.73
C ARG A 165 8.70 0.10 22.33
N ALA A 166 8.23 0.03 21.09
CA ALA A 166 7.47 -1.10 20.58
C ALA A 166 8.33 -2.29 20.13
N LEU A 167 9.64 -2.05 19.89
CA LEU A 167 10.56 -3.12 19.52
C LEU A 167 10.80 -4.07 20.71
N SER A 168 10.76 -5.36 20.43
CA SER A 168 11.02 -6.44 21.42
C SER A 168 11.99 -7.48 20.84
N PRO A 169 12.51 -8.42 21.64
CA PRO A 169 13.32 -9.52 21.13
C PRO A 169 12.59 -10.43 20.11
N LYS A 170 11.26 -10.29 19.99
CA LYS A 170 10.45 -10.99 19.00
C LYS A 170 10.29 -10.21 17.69
N THR A 171 10.71 -8.94 17.64
CA THR A 171 10.56 -8.12 16.46
C THR A 171 11.44 -8.64 15.32
N ALA A 172 10.82 -9.20 14.29
CA ALA A 172 11.49 -9.72 13.10
C ALA A 172 11.67 -8.61 12.04
N ALA A 173 10.71 -7.70 11.94
CA ALA A 173 10.74 -6.63 10.95
C ALA A 173 10.02 -5.36 11.44
N VAL A 174 10.42 -4.24 10.84
CA VAL A 174 9.62 -3.01 10.80
C VAL A 174 9.18 -2.81 9.36
N LEU A 175 7.87 -2.65 9.14
CA LEU A 175 7.27 -2.49 7.81
C LEU A 175 6.86 -1.04 7.62
N VAL A 176 7.44 -0.36 6.62
CA VAL A 176 7.06 1.01 6.25
C VAL A 176 6.50 1.03 4.83
N ASN A 177 5.52 1.90 4.58
CA ASN A 177 4.95 2.14 3.27
C ASN A 177 5.08 3.64 2.94
N SER A 178 5.89 3.96 1.95
CA SER A 178 6.18 5.35 1.56
C SER A 178 6.39 5.45 0.04
N PRO A 179 5.58 6.28 -0.65
CA PRO A 179 4.42 7.07 -0.17
C PRO A 179 3.33 6.20 0.46
N ASN A 180 2.74 6.69 1.54
CA ASN A 180 1.87 5.90 2.40
C ASN A 180 0.43 5.77 1.87
N ASN A 181 -0.14 4.59 1.98
CA ASN A 181 -1.56 4.33 1.92
C ASN A 181 -2.05 4.04 3.35
N PRO A 182 -2.86 4.92 3.99
CA PRO A 182 -3.82 5.84 3.37
C PRO A 182 -3.43 7.33 3.37
N SER A 183 -2.37 7.75 4.07
CA SER A 183 -2.15 9.18 4.37
C SER A 183 -1.58 9.99 3.21
N GLY A 184 -0.88 9.37 2.26
CA GLY A 184 -0.10 10.07 1.24
C GLY A 184 1.20 10.68 1.77
N LYS A 185 1.59 10.40 3.02
CA LYS A 185 2.86 10.85 3.63
C LYS A 185 4.05 10.18 2.93
N VAL A 186 5.08 10.95 2.68
CA VAL A 186 6.41 10.46 2.26
C VAL A 186 7.37 10.67 3.43
N TYR A 187 7.94 9.57 3.94
CA TYR A 187 8.92 9.68 5.02
C TYR A 187 10.21 10.29 4.50
N SER A 188 10.63 11.36 5.14
CA SER A 188 11.85 12.09 4.79
C SER A 188 13.11 11.26 5.02
N ARG A 189 14.21 11.65 4.38
CA ARG A 189 15.51 11.02 4.61
C ARG A 189 15.91 11.03 6.10
N GLN A 190 15.66 12.13 6.79
CA GLN A 190 15.97 12.26 8.23
C GLN A 190 15.17 11.28 9.09
N GLU A 191 13.87 11.07 8.77
CA GLU A 191 13.04 10.07 9.46
C GLU A 191 13.57 8.66 9.23
N MET A 192 13.95 8.32 7.98
CA MET A 192 14.48 7.00 7.64
C MET A 192 15.86 6.74 8.24
N GLU A 193 16.73 7.75 8.31
CA GLU A 193 18.03 7.69 9.04
C GLU A 193 17.82 7.48 10.54
N GLY A 194 16.86 8.20 11.13
CA GLY A 194 16.50 8.04 12.53
C GLY A 194 15.93 6.64 12.82
N LEU A 195 15.08 6.12 11.94
CA LEU A 195 14.56 4.76 12.05
C LEU A 195 15.69 3.73 11.99
N ALA A 196 16.60 3.85 11.03
CA ALA A 196 17.77 2.97 10.91
C ALA A 196 18.58 2.93 12.22
N GLN A 197 18.85 4.10 12.83
CA GLN A 197 19.56 4.20 14.12
C GLN A 197 18.79 3.52 15.26
N VAL A 198 17.46 3.63 15.29
CA VAL A 198 16.62 2.94 16.29
C VAL A 198 16.75 1.42 16.14
N LEU A 199 16.69 0.91 14.91
CA LEU A 199 16.82 -0.53 14.63
C LEU A 199 18.21 -1.07 14.95
N GLU A 200 19.27 -0.34 14.62
CA GLU A 200 20.64 -0.71 14.95
C GLU A 200 20.87 -0.80 16.46
N ARG A 201 20.43 0.22 17.21
CA ARG A 201 20.50 0.21 18.68
C ARG A 201 19.73 -0.96 19.29
N HIS A 202 18.53 -1.23 18.76
CA HIS A 202 17.75 -2.38 19.21
C HIS A 202 18.50 -3.70 18.98
N GLY A 203 19.06 -3.90 17.78
CA GLY A 203 19.85 -5.09 17.45
C GLY A 203 21.05 -5.31 18.36
N GLN A 204 21.75 -4.24 18.74
CA GLN A 204 22.88 -4.30 19.69
C GLN A 204 22.46 -4.74 21.09
N VAL A 205 21.26 -4.36 21.54
CA VAL A 205 20.75 -4.68 22.88
C VAL A 205 20.06 -6.06 22.92
N SER A 206 19.22 -6.34 21.94
CA SER A 206 18.40 -7.57 21.91
C SER A 206 19.12 -8.79 21.34
N GLY A 207 20.21 -8.58 20.58
CA GLY A 207 20.88 -9.60 19.80
C GLY A 207 20.15 -10.01 18.51
N ARG A 208 18.93 -9.49 18.25
CA ARG A 208 18.16 -9.68 17.02
C ARG A 208 18.05 -8.35 16.27
N VAL A 209 18.61 -8.31 15.05
CA VAL A 209 18.57 -7.13 14.20
C VAL A 209 17.34 -7.23 13.29
N PRO A 210 16.29 -6.39 13.46
CA PRO A 210 15.08 -6.48 12.64
C PRO A 210 15.37 -6.13 11.18
N TYR A 211 14.59 -6.69 10.25
CA TYR A 211 14.57 -6.22 8.87
C TYR A 211 13.75 -4.93 8.73
N LEU A 212 14.23 -3.97 7.94
CA LEU A 212 13.44 -2.84 7.47
C LEU A 212 12.83 -3.23 6.12
N VAL A 213 11.53 -3.48 6.11
CA VAL A 213 10.77 -3.82 4.91
C VAL A 213 10.07 -2.57 4.39
N CYS A 214 10.44 -2.14 3.19
CA CYS A 214 9.86 -0.95 2.54
C CYS A 214 8.93 -1.39 1.42
N ASP A 215 7.63 -1.16 1.60
CA ASP A 215 6.59 -1.38 0.57
C ASP A 215 6.41 -0.09 -0.24
N GLU A 216 6.89 -0.08 -1.49
CA GLU A 216 7.04 1.12 -2.31
C GLU A 216 6.25 1.08 -3.64
N PRO A 217 4.99 0.64 -3.70
CA PRO A 217 4.26 0.60 -4.97
C PRO A 217 3.92 1.99 -5.52
N TYR A 218 4.01 3.04 -4.70
CA TYR A 218 3.72 4.43 -5.05
C TYR A 218 4.97 5.30 -5.24
N ARG A 219 6.18 4.73 -5.24
CA ARG A 219 7.46 5.46 -5.24
C ARG A 219 7.53 6.54 -6.32
N ASP A 220 7.02 6.24 -7.53
CA ASP A 220 7.06 7.15 -8.66
C ASP A 220 5.94 8.22 -8.64
N ILE A 221 4.95 8.10 -7.74
CA ILE A 221 3.80 9.01 -7.64
C ILE A 221 4.03 9.95 -6.48
N VAL A 222 4.76 11.02 -6.72
CA VAL A 222 5.10 12.07 -5.75
C VAL A 222 4.79 13.45 -6.32
N TYR A 223 4.62 14.43 -5.45
CA TYR A 223 4.17 15.77 -5.81
C TYR A 223 5.07 16.84 -5.21
N ASP A 224 5.00 18.06 -5.77
CA ASP A 224 5.60 19.26 -5.19
C ASP A 224 7.12 19.15 -4.96
N GLY A 225 7.83 18.35 -5.76
CA GLY A 225 9.27 18.15 -5.62
C GLY A 225 9.68 17.20 -4.49
N THR A 226 8.71 16.47 -3.91
CA THR A 226 9.01 15.48 -2.87
C THR A 226 9.79 14.30 -3.46
N GLU A 227 10.78 13.83 -2.71
CA GLU A 227 11.61 12.67 -3.07
C GLU A 227 11.43 11.54 -2.06
N VAL A 228 11.35 10.30 -2.55
CA VAL A 228 11.31 9.10 -1.68
C VAL A 228 12.74 8.73 -1.31
N SER A 229 13.02 8.70 -0.01
CA SER A 229 14.36 8.37 0.50
C SER A 229 14.83 6.99 0.05
N PRO A 230 16.08 6.83 -0.43
CA PRO A 230 16.69 5.52 -0.55
C PRO A 230 16.90 4.92 0.85
N VAL A 231 16.76 3.60 0.98
CA VAL A 231 16.88 2.91 2.28
C VAL A 231 18.08 1.98 2.36
N PHE A 232 18.55 1.45 1.24
CA PHE A 232 19.70 0.55 1.21
C PHE A 232 21.00 1.18 1.74
N PRO A 233 21.32 2.45 1.41
CA PRO A 233 22.51 3.10 1.98
C PRO A 233 22.36 3.44 3.48
N LEU A 234 21.11 3.50 3.99
CA LEU A 234 20.84 3.91 5.37
C LEU A 234 20.83 2.74 6.34
N TYR A 235 20.36 1.58 5.90
CA TYR A 235 20.21 0.42 6.76
C TYR A 235 20.48 -0.89 5.99
N ARG A 236 21.54 -1.61 6.39
CA ARG A 236 21.96 -2.81 5.65
C ARG A 236 20.93 -3.94 5.63
N ASN A 237 20.19 -4.16 6.75
CA ASN A 237 19.16 -5.20 6.82
C ASN A 237 17.83 -4.69 6.26
N SER A 238 17.82 -4.24 5.02
CA SER A 238 16.65 -3.69 4.36
C SER A 238 16.23 -4.48 3.12
N VAL A 239 14.93 -4.46 2.87
CA VAL A 239 14.29 -5.11 1.72
C VAL A 239 13.28 -4.12 1.13
N VAL A 240 13.34 -3.92 -0.19
CA VAL A 240 12.32 -3.18 -0.93
C VAL A 240 11.38 -4.16 -1.59
N VAL A 241 10.08 -3.94 -1.40
CA VAL A 241 9.00 -4.63 -2.10
C VAL A 241 8.24 -3.62 -2.94
N SER A 242 8.01 -3.93 -4.20
CA SER A 242 7.27 -3.04 -5.08
C SER A 242 6.51 -3.79 -6.17
N SER A 243 5.73 -3.07 -6.95
CA SER A 243 4.97 -3.61 -8.08
C SER A 243 4.74 -2.56 -9.15
N PHE A 244 4.31 -3.01 -10.32
CA PHE A 244 3.93 -2.15 -11.44
C PHE A 244 2.41 -1.86 -11.47
N ALA A 245 1.72 -2.19 -10.38
CA ALA A 245 0.28 -1.99 -10.24
C ALA A 245 -0.14 -0.51 -10.25
N LYS A 246 0.75 0.39 -9.80
CA LYS A 246 0.42 1.80 -9.59
C LYS A 246 1.14 2.71 -10.58
N ASN A 247 2.44 2.57 -10.69
CA ASN A 247 3.25 3.42 -11.56
C ASN A 247 3.04 3.16 -13.07
N LEU A 248 2.82 1.91 -13.48
CA LEU A 248 2.52 1.57 -14.89
C LEU A 248 1.05 1.19 -15.13
N SER A 249 0.17 1.40 -14.15
CA SER A 249 -1.26 1.08 -14.26
C SER A 249 -1.56 -0.37 -14.65
N LEU A 250 -0.82 -1.31 -14.06
CA LEU A 250 -0.96 -2.75 -14.30
C LEU A 250 -1.47 -3.54 -13.08
N PRO A 251 -2.53 -3.10 -12.36
CA PRO A 251 -2.96 -3.78 -11.14
C PRO A 251 -3.50 -5.20 -11.39
N GLY A 252 -4.11 -5.43 -12.54
CA GLY A 252 -4.66 -6.73 -12.95
C GLY A 252 -3.60 -7.75 -13.33
N GLU A 253 -2.41 -7.31 -13.73
CA GLU A 253 -1.36 -8.17 -14.29
C GLU A 253 -0.50 -8.86 -13.23
N ARG A 254 -0.66 -8.46 -11.98
CA ARG A 254 -0.04 -9.09 -10.82
C ARG A 254 1.48 -9.24 -10.94
N ILE A 255 2.18 -8.19 -11.33
CA ILE A 255 3.64 -8.19 -11.49
C ILE A 255 4.31 -7.26 -10.48
N GLY A 256 5.32 -7.76 -9.77
CA GLY A 256 6.09 -7.06 -8.74
C GLY A 256 7.40 -7.77 -8.44
N TYR A 257 8.08 -7.34 -7.40
CA TYR A 257 9.37 -7.91 -7.02
C TYR A 257 9.69 -7.70 -5.52
N ILE A 258 10.62 -8.52 -5.05
CA ILE A 258 11.37 -8.34 -3.80
C ILE A 258 12.80 -7.99 -4.20
N ALA A 259 13.38 -6.96 -3.62
CA ALA A 259 14.80 -6.64 -3.75
C ALA A 259 15.44 -6.60 -2.36
N VAL A 260 16.43 -7.46 -2.13
CA VAL A 260 17.18 -7.53 -0.89
C VAL A 260 18.42 -6.65 -1.01
N ASN A 261 18.71 -5.87 0.04
CA ASN A 261 19.91 -5.04 0.08
C ASN A 261 21.16 -5.93 -0.06
N PRO A 262 22.03 -5.70 -1.07
CA PRO A 262 23.26 -6.48 -1.23
C PRO A 262 24.23 -6.41 -0.04
N SER A 263 24.13 -5.38 0.79
CA SER A 263 24.96 -5.19 1.99
C SER A 263 24.45 -5.96 3.20
N CYS A 264 23.27 -6.60 3.12
CA CYS A 264 22.76 -7.45 4.19
C CYS A 264 23.67 -8.68 4.35
N GLN A 265 24.01 -9.03 5.59
CA GLN A 265 24.92 -10.14 5.87
C GLN A 265 24.38 -11.47 5.34
N GLU A 266 23.07 -11.70 5.38
CA GLU A 266 22.39 -12.92 4.96
C GLU A 266 21.61 -12.71 3.64
N ALA A 267 22.04 -11.77 2.78
CA ALA A 267 21.31 -11.38 1.59
C ALA A 267 21.02 -12.57 0.65
N GLU A 268 22.01 -13.42 0.39
CA GLU A 268 21.86 -14.57 -0.51
C GLU A 268 20.94 -15.65 0.10
N GLU A 269 21.02 -15.86 1.41
CA GLU A 269 20.16 -16.79 2.12
C GLU A 269 18.70 -16.31 2.13
N LEU A 270 18.46 -15.02 2.40
CA LEU A 270 17.12 -14.44 2.33
C LEU A 270 16.53 -14.51 0.93
N VAL A 271 17.32 -14.22 -0.10
CA VAL A 271 16.90 -14.41 -1.50
C VAL A 271 16.51 -15.86 -1.77
N ALA A 272 17.34 -16.82 -1.36
CA ALA A 272 17.06 -18.24 -1.52
C ALA A 272 15.78 -18.66 -0.78
N ALA A 273 15.57 -18.14 0.43
CA ALA A 273 14.32 -18.34 1.20
C ALA A 273 13.10 -17.75 0.48
N CYS A 274 13.18 -16.53 -0.06
CA CYS A 274 12.10 -15.92 -0.85
C CYS A 274 11.77 -16.72 -2.12
N ILE A 275 12.78 -17.25 -2.83
CA ILE A 275 12.60 -18.13 -3.98
C ILE A 275 11.86 -19.41 -3.55
N PHE A 276 12.30 -20.02 -2.46
CA PHE A 276 11.66 -21.22 -1.92
C PHE A 276 10.21 -20.98 -1.52
N THR A 277 9.95 -19.89 -0.79
CA THR A 277 8.58 -19.53 -0.35
C THR A 277 7.67 -19.19 -1.52
N THR A 278 8.17 -18.55 -2.58
CA THR A 278 7.42 -18.33 -3.83
C THR A 278 6.90 -19.64 -4.40
N ARG A 279 7.71 -20.70 -4.36
CA ARG A 279 7.34 -22.02 -4.85
C ARG A 279 6.31 -22.70 -3.94
N ILE A 280 6.58 -22.78 -2.64
CA ILE A 280 5.74 -23.56 -1.70
C ILE A 280 4.40 -22.89 -1.37
N LEU A 281 4.27 -21.57 -1.58
CA LEU A 281 3.00 -20.85 -1.47
C LEU A 281 2.10 -21.03 -2.72
N GLY A 282 2.57 -21.76 -3.73
CA GLY A 282 1.80 -22.07 -4.91
C GLY A 282 1.85 -21.00 -6.01
N PHE A 283 2.60 -19.89 -5.79
CA PHE A 283 2.84 -18.91 -6.87
C PHE A 283 3.70 -19.48 -7.97
N VAL A 284 4.71 -20.29 -7.62
CA VAL A 284 5.73 -20.92 -8.48
C VAL A 284 6.58 -19.89 -9.18
N ASN A 285 5.96 -18.97 -9.96
CA ASN A 285 6.59 -17.87 -10.69
C ASN A 285 5.65 -16.67 -10.74
N ALA A 286 6.20 -15.48 -10.90
CA ALA A 286 5.45 -14.33 -11.39
C ALA A 286 5.02 -14.54 -12.86
N PRO A 287 3.96 -13.86 -13.37
CA PRO A 287 3.48 -14.04 -14.74
C PRO A 287 4.56 -13.85 -15.80
N SER A 288 4.83 -14.90 -16.60
CA SER A 288 5.96 -14.95 -17.53
C SER A 288 5.95 -13.82 -18.57
N PHE A 289 4.80 -13.57 -19.15
CA PHE A 289 4.62 -12.55 -20.17
C PHE A 289 4.93 -11.14 -19.61
N PHE A 290 4.34 -10.80 -18.47
CA PHE A 290 4.53 -9.49 -17.86
C PHE A 290 5.92 -9.28 -17.25
N GLN A 291 6.64 -10.32 -16.88
CA GLN A 291 8.06 -10.19 -16.55
C GLN A 291 8.84 -9.60 -17.72
N ARG A 292 8.60 -10.10 -18.94
CA ARG A 292 9.25 -9.63 -20.16
C ARG A 292 8.81 -8.23 -20.57
N VAL A 293 7.53 -7.91 -20.36
CA VAL A 293 6.99 -6.56 -20.58
C VAL A 293 7.72 -5.56 -19.69
N VAL A 294 7.73 -5.78 -18.37
CA VAL A 294 8.34 -4.83 -17.43
C VAL A 294 9.85 -4.73 -17.58
N ALA A 295 10.54 -5.82 -18.00
CA ALA A 295 11.96 -5.77 -18.30
C ALA A 295 12.31 -4.75 -19.39
N ARG A 296 11.37 -4.50 -20.33
CA ARG A 296 11.54 -3.56 -21.45
C ARG A 296 10.97 -2.18 -21.18
N SER A 297 10.07 -2.04 -20.20
CA SER A 297 9.24 -0.84 -20.04
C SER A 297 9.34 -0.19 -18.64
N TRP A 298 10.17 -0.70 -17.73
CA TRP A 298 10.24 -0.18 -16.35
C TRP A 298 10.69 1.29 -16.28
N SER A 299 11.41 1.78 -17.27
CA SER A 299 11.95 3.16 -17.33
C SER A 299 11.11 4.09 -18.20
N VAL A 300 9.97 3.64 -18.71
CA VAL A 300 9.07 4.49 -19.49
C VAL A 300 8.52 5.58 -18.57
N PRO A 301 8.64 6.86 -18.94
CA PRO A 301 8.12 7.95 -18.14
C PRO A 301 6.58 7.92 -18.13
N VAL A 302 5.99 8.19 -16.97
CA VAL A 302 4.54 8.30 -16.79
C VAL A 302 4.21 9.72 -16.32
N ASP A 303 3.24 10.36 -16.97
CA ASP A 303 2.75 11.66 -16.55
C ASP A 303 1.67 11.53 -15.47
N TYR A 304 2.00 11.94 -14.25
CA TYR A 304 1.07 11.95 -13.11
C TYR A 304 0.41 13.32 -12.87
N SER A 305 0.53 14.27 -13.81
CA SER A 305 -0.05 15.63 -13.69
C SER A 305 -1.56 15.61 -13.47
N SER A 306 -2.26 14.62 -14.04
CA SER A 306 -3.69 14.40 -13.81
C SER A 306 -4.00 14.04 -12.36
N TYR A 307 -3.17 13.23 -11.68
CA TYR A 307 -3.34 12.96 -10.25
C TYR A 307 -3.06 14.19 -9.40
N LEU A 308 -2.05 14.99 -9.75
CA LEU A 308 -1.79 16.27 -9.10
C LEU A 308 -2.98 17.24 -9.23
N SER A 309 -3.56 17.34 -10.43
CA SER A 309 -4.76 18.16 -10.69
C SER A 309 -5.94 17.68 -9.83
N ARG A 310 -6.23 16.38 -9.82
CA ARG A 310 -7.32 15.78 -9.04
C ARG A 310 -7.12 15.92 -7.53
N ARG A 311 -5.88 15.76 -7.03
CA ARG A 311 -5.53 16.07 -5.65
C ARG A 311 -5.97 17.47 -5.27
N ASN A 312 -5.55 18.46 -6.07
CA ASN A 312 -5.83 19.86 -5.80
C ASN A 312 -7.34 20.16 -5.90
N GLN A 313 -8.05 19.58 -6.87
CA GLN A 313 -9.50 19.70 -6.99
C GLN A 313 -10.23 19.11 -5.76
N LEU A 314 -9.85 17.90 -5.33
CA LEU A 314 -10.50 17.28 -4.17
C LEU A 314 -10.19 18.04 -2.87
N MET A 315 -8.97 18.56 -2.72
CA MET A 315 -8.63 19.45 -1.59
C MET A 315 -9.53 20.68 -1.55
N ALA A 316 -9.76 21.34 -2.69
CA ALA A 316 -10.67 22.49 -2.75
C ALA A 316 -12.14 22.12 -2.40
N VAL A 317 -12.59 20.92 -2.78
CA VAL A 317 -13.92 20.41 -2.39
C VAL A 317 -14.00 20.19 -0.88
N LEU A 318 -12.96 19.60 -0.27
CA LEU A 318 -12.89 19.37 1.17
C LEU A 318 -12.82 20.69 1.96
N ASP A 319 -12.05 21.66 1.50
CA ASP A 319 -11.99 23.02 2.07
C ASP A 319 -13.37 23.66 2.06
N GLY A 320 -14.10 23.57 0.94
CA GLY A 320 -15.47 24.08 0.80
C GLY A 320 -16.50 23.37 1.69
N ALA A 321 -16.22 22.14 2.12
CA ALA A 321 -17.04 21.38 3.06
C ALA A 321 -16.58 21.55 4.52
N GLY A 322 -15.46 22.23 4.79
CA GLY A 322 -14.89 22.41 6.12
C GLY A 322 -14.33 21.12 6.73
N ILE A 323 -13.81 20.23 5.90
CA ILE A 323 -13.17 18.97 6.31
C ILE A 323 -11.65 19.18 6.36
N ARG A 324 -11.03 18.90 7.49
CA ARG A 324 -9.56 18.91 7.62
C ARG A 324 -8.96 17.65 7.02
N TYR A 325 -7.79 17.77 6.41
CA TYR A 325 -7.08 16.66 5.80
C TYR A 325 -5.56 16.87 5.91
N PHE A 326 -4.81 15.78 5.82
CA PHE A 326 -3.38 15.85 5.55
C PHE A 326 -3.16 16.09 4.05
N ARG A 327 -2.33 17.10 3.70
CA ARG A 327 -1.95 17.37 2.30
C ARG A 327 -1.01 16.25 1.82
N PRO A 328 -1.44 15.38 0.89
CA PRO A 328 -0.60 14.26 0.48
C PRO A 328 0.62 14.71 -0.33
N GLU A 329 1.76 14.13 0.01
CA GLU A 329 3.06 14.33 -0.63
C GLU A 329 3.27 13.33 -1.78
N GLY A 330 2.53 12.21 -1.76
CA GLY A 330 2.57 11.16 -2.78
C GLY A 330 1.35 10.24 -2.75
N ALA A 331 1.40 9.15 -3.53
CA ALA A 331 0.29 8.25 -3.80
C ALA A 331 -0.91 8.97 -4.44
N PHE A 332 -2.13 8.47 -4.27
CA PHE A 332 -3.35 9.11 -4.76
C PHE A 332 -4.50 9.03 -3.75
N TYR A 333 -4.15 9.30 -2.48
CA TYR A 333 -5.08 9.28 -1.36
C TYR A 333 -5.05 10.60 -0.59
N LEU A 334 -6.23 11.04 -0.16
CA LEU A 334 -6.43 12.05 0.86
C LEU A 334 -6.90 11.37 2.13
N PHE A 335 -6.25 11.68 3.24
CA PHE A 335 -6.63 11.19 4.56
C PHE A 335 -7.22 12.34 5.34
N CYS A 336 -8.51 12.23 5.65
CA CYS A 336 -9.36 13.32 6.11
C CYS A 336 -9.78 13.06 7.55
N GLN A 337 -9.83 14.10 8.36
CA GLN A 337 -10.33 14.01 9.72
C GLN A 337 -11.86 14.07 9.71
N VAL A 338 -12.49 13.16 10.45
CA VAL A 338 -13.95 13.20 10.63
C VAL A 338 -14.33 14.51 11.33
N PRO A 339 -15.32 15.25 10.82
CA PRO A 339 -15.84 16.43 11.51
C PRO A 339 -16.45 16.06 12.87
N GLU A 340 -16.46 17.01 13.81
CA GLU A 340 -17.11 16.83 15.10
C GLU A 340 -18.60 16.47 14.92
N PRO A 341 -19.09 15.40 15.55
CA PRO A 341 -20.48 14.97 15.44
C PRO A 341 -21.42 15.88 16.21
N GLY A 342 -22.61 16.17 15.66
CA GLY A 342 -23.71 16.82 16.38
C GLY A 342 -24.56 15.82 17.17
N GLY A 343 -25.60 16.31 17.83
CA GLY A 343 -26.38 15.52 18.77
C GLY A 343 -27.06 14.28 18.16
N GLU A 344 -27.49 14.35 16.90
CA GLU A 344 -28.08 13.21 16.21
C GLU A 344 -27.03 12.15 15.84
N ALA A 345 -25.85 12.57 15.39
CA ALA A 345 -24.73 11.69 15.10
C ALA A 345 -24.22 11.01 16.39
N ILE A 346 -24.14 11.72 17.51
CA ILE A 346 -23.78 11.17 18.82
C ILE A 346 -24.74 10.06 19.23
N ARG A 347 -26.05 10.27 19.11
CA ARG A 347 -27.05 9.22 19.42
C ARG A 347 -26.84 7.96 18.57
N ARG A 348 -26.57 8.12 17.26
CA ARG A 348 -26.27 6.96 16.37
C ARG A 348 -25.00 6.22 16.80
N LEU A 349 -23.96 6.95 17.21
CA LEU A 349 -22.73 6.34 17.73
C LEU A 349 -22.99 5.52 19.00
N GLU A 350 -23.83 6.00 19.91
CA GLU A 350 -24.25 5.28 21.13
C GLU A 350 -25.07 4.02 20.80
N GLU A 351 -25.98 4.10 19.84
CA GLU A 351 -26.84 2.98 19.41
C GLU A 351 -26.06 1.89 18.65
N THR A 352 -25.15 2.27 17.76
CA THR A 352 -24.42 1.33 16.90
C THR A 352 -23.16 0.77 17.55
N GLY A 353 -22.56 1.52 18.50
CA GLY A 353 -21.24 1.23 19.06
C GLY A 353 -20.12 1.26 18.02
N ASN A 354 -20.33 1.91 16.89
CA ASN A 354 -19.33 2.10 15.84
C ASN A 354 -18.30 3.17 16.26
N SER A 355 -17.11 3.14 15.67
CA SER A 355 -16.19 4.28 15.73
C SER A 355 -16.72 5.45 14.91
N THR A 356 -16.31 6.68 15.27
CA THR A 356 -16.79 7.91 14.63
C THR A 356 -16.57 7.91 13.11
N ASP A 357 -15.44 7.39 12.66
CA ASP A 357 -15.11 7.25 11.23
C ASP A 357 -15.99 6.24 10.50
N MET A 358 -16.33 5.13 11.14
CA MET A 358 -17.24 4.15 10.56
C MET A 358 -18.64 4.74 10.39
N GLU A 359 -19.16 5.39 11.44
CA GLU A 359 -20.48 6.01 11.42
C GLU A 359 -20.55 7.17 10.42
N PHE A 360 -19.47 7.99 10.32
CA PHE A 360 -19.41 9.06 9.34
C PHE A 360 -19.37 8.53 7.90
N CYS A 361 -18.59 7.46 7.63
CA CYS A 361 -18.57 6.82 6.32
C CYS A 361 -19.95 6.23 5.95
N ASP A 362 -20.66 5.64 6.91
CA ASP A 362 -22.03 5.16 6.71
C ASP A 362 -23.01 6.34 6.48
N HIS A 363 -22.88 7.45 7.19
CA HIS A 363 -23.64 8.67 6.95
C HIS A 363 -23.42 9.22 5.53
N LEU A 364 -22.17 9.26 5.05
CA LEU A 364 -21.84 9.73 3.70
C LEU A 364 -22.50 8.91 2.59
N LYS A 365 -22.76 7.60 2.81
CA LYS A 365 -23.49 6.76 1.86
C LYS A 365 -24.89 7.27 1.55
N GLY A 366 -25.57 7.85 2.53
CA GLY A 366 -26.86 8.49 2.34
C GLY A 366 -26.84 9.63 1.31
N TYR A 367 -25.66 10.23 1.11
CA TYR A 367 -25.38 11.26 0.11
C TYR A 367 -24.66 10.71 -1.14
N ARG A 368 -24.59 9.38 -1.25
CA ARG A 368 -23.93 8.66 -2.36
C ARG A 368 -22.43 8.95 -2.48
N VAL A 369 -21.79 9.34 -1.38
CA VAL A 369 -20.34 9.50 -1.27
C VAL A 369 -19.77 8.28 -0.55
N LEU A 370 -18.83 7.58 -1.20
CA LEU A 370 -18.18 6.39 -0.67
C LEU A 370 -16.71 6.68 -0.37
N CYS A 371 -16.30 6.34 0.84
CA CYS A 371 -14.92 6.48 1.32
C CYS A 371 -14.55 5.30 2.23
N ALA A 372 -13.32 5.21 2.69
CA ALA A 372 -12.88 4.12 3.55
C ALA A 372 -12.57 4.64 4.97
N PRO A 373 -13.15 4.05 6.05
CA PRO A 373 -12.93 4.50 7.41
C PRO A 373 -11.50 4.23 7.88
N GLY A 374 -10.95 5.14 8.66
CA GLY A 374 -9.57 5.13 9.14
C GLY A 374 -9.27 4.05 10.16
N SER A 375 -10.28 3.59 10.91
CA SER A 375 -10.17 2.45 11.83
C SER A 375 -9.68 1.18 11.11
N GLY A 376 -10.07 0.99 9.85
CA GLY A 376 -9.55 -0.08 9.00
C GLY A 376 -8.04 0.00 8.76
N PHE A 377 -7.47 1.19 8.82
CA PHE A 377 -6.04 1.48 8.66
C PHE A 377 -5.32 1.67 10.02
N GLY A 378 -5.99 1.38 11.13
CA GLY A 378 -5.43 1.57 12.48
C GLY A 378 -5.42 3.01 12.97
N CYS A 379 -6.26 3.90 12.41
CA CYS A 379 -6.33 5.32 12.75
C CYS A 379 -7.79 5.79 12.80
N ALA A 380 -8.47 5.50 13.90
CA ALA A 380 -9.86 5.93 14.12
C ALA A 380 -10.00 7.46 14.11
N GLY A 381 -11.21 7.97 13.78
CA GLY A 381 -11.49 9.39 13.66
C GLY A 381 -11.01 10.02 12.34
N TRP A 382 -10.48 9.22 11.42
CA TRP A 382 -10.07 9.63 10.08
C TRP A 382 -10.79 8.80 9.02
N PHE A 383 -10.77 9.24 7.76
CA PHE A 383 -11.26 8.47 6.61
C PHE A 383 -10.43 8.77 5.38
N ARG A 384 -10.35 7.79 4.47
CA ARG A 384 -9.56 7.90 3.23
C ARG A 384 -10.46 8.14 2.04
N MET A 385 -10.07 9.10 1.19
CA MET A 385 -10.61 9.31 -0.15
C MET A 385 -9.53 9.09 -1.21
N ALA A 386 -9.77 8.17 -2.16
CA ALA A 386 -8.88 7.93 -3.29
C ALA A 386 -9.26 8.86 -4.45
N TYR A 387 -8.30 9.63 -4.98
CA TYR A 387 -8.56 10.55 -6.11
C TYR A 387 -8.11 10.01 -7.47
N CYS A 388 -7.82 8.70 -7.55
CA CYS A 388 -7.70 7.97 -8.82
C CYS A 388 -9.10 7.67 -9.38
N THR A 389 -9.88 8.70 -9.66
CA THR A 389 -11.24 8.67 -10.21
C THR A 389 -11.44 9.88 -11.13
N SER A 390 -12.56 9.94 -11.85
CA SER A 390 -12.79 11.02 -12.81
C SER A 390 -12.87 12.40 -12.14
N GLU A 391 -12.39 13.43 -12.80
CA GLU A 391 -12.55 14.82 -12.36
C GLU A 391 -14.03 15.21 -12.20
N ALA A 392 -14.91 14.64 -13.03
CA ALA A 392 -16.36 14.85 -12.91
C ALA A 392 -16.89 14.32 -11.56
N THR A 393 -16.45 13.14 -11.14
CA THR A 393 -16.79 12.59 -9.81
C THR A 393 -16.36 13.53 -8.70
N ILE A 394 -15.14 14.08 -8.79
CA ILE A 394 -14.59 15.01 -7.79
C ILE A 394 -15.38 16.32 -7.75
N ARG A 395 -15.65 16.93 -8.90
CA ARG A 395 -16.40 18.21 -8.94
C ARG A 395 -17.85 18.04 -8.48
N ASN A 396 -18.50 16.98 -8.95
CA ASN A 396 -19.93 16.78 -8.73
C ASN A 396 -20.28 16.34 -7.30
N CYS A 397 -19.32 15.83 -6.51
CA CYS A 397 -19.56 15.45 -5.12
C CYS A 397 -19.64 16.65 -4.16
N SER A 398 -19.26 17.86 -4.58
CA SER A 398 -19.08 19.02 -3.70
C SER A 398 -20.32 19.36 -2.87
N ASP A 399 -21.49 19.44 -3.50
CA ASP A 399 -22.75 19.80 -2.80
C ASP A 399 -23.20 18.66 -1.89
N ALA A 400 -23.10 17.40 -2.34
CA ALA A 400 -23.43 16.23 -1.54
C ALA A 400 -22.56 16.15 -0.27
N LEU A 401 -21.25 16.37 -0.42
CA LEU A 401 -20.31 16.33 0.70
C LEU A 401 -20.57 17.48 1.69
N ARG A 402 -20.80 18.70 1.18
CA ARG A 402 -21.11 19.85 2.02
C ARG A 402 -22.40 19.63 2.83
N GLN A 403 -23.46 19.14 2.17
CA GLN A 403 -24.72 18.86 2.84
C GLN A 403 -24.57 17.77 3.90
N ALA A 404 -23.84 16.70 3.58
CA ALA A 404 -23.56 15.62 4.52
C ALA A 404 -22.86 16.13 5.78
N VAL A 405 -21.85 17.01 5.64
CA VAL A 405 -21.16 17.61 6.81
C VAL A 405 -22.07 18.51 7.61
N VAL A 406 -22.94 19.30 6.97
CA VAL A 406 -23.92 20.14 7.68
C VAL A 406 -24.89 19.28 8.49
N ASP A 407 -25.39 18.19 7.91
CA ASP A 407 -26.33 17.29 8.60
C ASP A 407 -25.65 16.42 9.67
N TRP A 408 -24.37 16.09 9.50
CA TRP A 408 -23.57 15.41 10.51
C TRP A 408 -23.37 16.23 11.79
N LYS A 409 -23.31 17.54 11.67
CA LYS A 409 -23.11 18.49 12.78
C LYS A 409 -24.39 18.93 13.51
N LYS A 410 -25.57 18.47 13.09
CA LYS A 410 -26.85 18.67 13.77
C LYS A 410 -27.01 17.66 14.90
#